data_271dbf286a1287cfc495d2b82f480edd
#
_entry.id   271dbf286a1287cfc495d2b82f480edd
#
_cell.length_a   1.000
_cell.length_b   1.000
_cell.length_c   1.000
_cell.angle_alpha   90.00
_cell.angle_beta   90.00
_cell.angle_gamma   90.00
#
_symmetry.space_group_name_H-M   'P 1'
#
loop_
_entity.id
_entity.type
_entity.pdbx_description
1 polymer ?
#
loop_
_entity_poly.entity_id
_entity_poly.type
_entity_poly.pdbx_seq_one_letter_code
_entity_poly.pdbx_strand_id
1 'polypeptide(L)'
;MKAELIARMEGPLAALPEDERIEYMRHDSAWSLSQFLHGEQGALLVASQLVSCAPTYQAKLYAASQTFDEARHVEVFARYLKEVAGIEYPINKNLKSLIDKILSDPRWDLKFIGMQIIIEGLALAAFQTTKETSNFPLLRQLVHYVIRDEARHVTFGVNYLEDFLSTLSEEEVEDRAMFAYEACVVMRDRIINTELPARWFNVSEEEIREMLINDETQDMFTNLLFSRVMPNLKRIGLLTDKVLPLYEKLNLTSYMDADSEFEIDWAELNKPLESSLSLIHI
;
A
#
# COMPACT_ATOMS: atom_id res chain seq x y z
N MET A 1 3.89 -13.99 -15.32
CA MET A 1 3.14 -12.89 -14.65
C MET A 1 2.84 -11.73 -15.60
N LYS A 2 3.84 -11.07 -16.22
CA LYS A 2 3.59 -9.91 -17.12
C LYS A 2 2.77 -10.26 -18.37
N ALA A 3 3.05 -11.38 -19.04
CA ALA A 3 2.30 -11.85 -20.21
C ALA A 3 0.91 -12.39 -19.86
N GLU A 4 0.74 -13.02 -18.70
CA GLU A 4 -0.54 -13.52 -18.22
C GLU A 4 -1.46 -12.41 -17.71
N LEU A 5 -0.90 -11.37 -17.05
CA LEU A 5 -1.66 -10.18 -16.65
C LEU A 5 -2.17 -9.42 -17.88
N ILE A 6 -1.32 -9.30 -18.91
CA ILE A 6 -1.69 -8.67 -20.19
C ILE A 6 -2.71 -9.54 -20.95
N ALA A 7 -2.55 -10.86 -20.96
CA ALA A 7 -3.48 -11.76 -21.65
C ALA A 7 -4.88 -11.84 -20.99
N ARG A 8 -4.99 -11.54 -19.70
CA ARG A 8 -6.28 -11.56 -18.96
C ARG A 8 -7.01 -10.20 -18.94
N MET A 9 -6.33 -9.13 -19.33
CA MET A 9 -6.99 -7.88 -19.71
C MET A 9 -7.71 -8.02 -21.07
N GLU A 10 -7.88 -9.24 -21.58
CA GLU A 10 -8.53 -9.58 -22.87
C GLU A 10 -10.05 -9.39 -22.88
N GLY A 11 -10.61 -8.68 -21.91
CA GLY A 11 -11.99 -8.22 -21.95
C GLY A 11 -12.15 -6.93 -22.76
N PRO A 12 -12.85 -5.94 -22.21
CA PRO A 12 -13.14 -4.67 -22.88
C PRO A 12 -11.89 -3.91 -23.36
N LEU A 13 -10.75 -4.07 -22.67
CA LEU A 13 -9.50 -3.40 -23.07
C LEU A 13 -8.88 -3.97 -24.35
N ALA A 14 -8.99 -5.27 -24.59
CA ALA A 14 -8.47 -5.89 -25.82
C ALA A 14 -9.27 -5.49 -27.05
N ALA A 15 -10.53 -5.10 -26.87
CA ALA A 15 -11.39 -4.61 -27.93
C ALA A 15 -11.12 -3.14 -28.33
N LEU A 16 -10.36 -2.39 -27.51
CA LEU A 16 -10.01 -1.00 -27.84
C LEU A 16 -8.96 -0.93 -28.95
N PRO A 17 -9.01 0.11 -29.81
CA PRO A 17 -7.90 0.48 -30.66
C PRO A 17 -6.60 0.65 -29.86
N GLU A 18 -5.45 0.44 -30.50
CA GLU A 18 -4.15 0.44 -29.82
C GLU A 18 -3.84 1.77 -29.13
N ASP A 19 -4.16 2.88 -29.78
CA ASP A 19 -3.99 4.24 -29.25
C ASP A 19 -4.88 4.50 -28.03
N GLU A 20 -6.14 4.08 -28.05
CA GLU A 20 -7.04 4.21 -26.92
C GLU A 20 -6.61 3.31 -25.74
N ARG A 21 -6.10 2.12 -26.04
CA ARG A 21 -5.57 1.21 -25.01
C ARG A 21 -4.33 1.79 -24.34
N ILE A 22 -3.42 2.38 -25.12
CA ILE A 22 -2.23 3.06 -24.57
C ILE A 22 -2.65 4.23 -23.68
N GLU A 23 -3.61 5.02 -24.10
CA GLU A 23 -4.10 6.15 -23.32
C GLU A 23 -4.82 5.68 -22.03
N TYR A 24 -5.63 4.62 -22.09
CA TYR A 24 -6.20 4.00 -20.90
C TYR A 24 -5.11 3.57 -19.90
N MET A 25 -4.07 2.86 -20.37
CA MET A 25 -2.97 2.40 -19.51
C MET A 25 -2.20 3.57 -18.87
N ARG A 26 -2.06 4.68 -19.60
CA ARG A 26 -1.47 5.91 -19.09
C ARG A 26 -2.32 6.50 -17.94
N HIS A 27 -3.62 6.55 -18.11
CA HIS A 27 -4.55 7.02 -17.10
C HIS A 27 -4.62 6.09 -15.88
N ASP A 28 -4.61 4.78 -16.08
CA ASP A 28 -4.60 3.77 -14.99
C ASP A 28 -3.31 3.85 -14.16
N SER A 29 -2.17 4.00 -14.83
CA SER A 29 -0.89 4.24 -14.14
C SER A 29 -0.90 5.55 -13.36
N ALA A 30 -1.43 6.63 -13.93
CA ALA A 30 -1.54 7.92 -13.25
C ALA A 30 -2.51 7.87 -12.07
N TRP A 31 -3.62 7.14 -12.19
CA TRP A 31 -4.55 6.91 -11.08
C TRP A 31 -3.85 6.20 -9.92
N SER A 32 -3.17 5.10 -10.19
CA SER A 32 -2.42 4.33 -9.18
C SER A 32 -1.36 5.16 -8.49
N LEU A 33 -0.55 5.90 -9.24
CA LEU A 33 0.48 6.79 -8.71
C LEU A 33 -0.10 7.95 -7.90
N SER A 34 -1.28 8.46 -8.28
CA SER A 34 -1.99 9.46 -7.49
C SER A 34 -2.44 8.89 -6.14
N GLN A 35 -2.88 7.61 -6.10
CA GLN A 35 -3.22 6.98 -4.82
C GLN A 35 -1.99 6.75 -3.95
N PHE A 36 -0.81 6.51 -4.53
CA PHE A 36 0.44 6.50 -3.77
C PHE A 36 0.73 7.88 -3.19
N LEU A 37 0.72 8.93 -4.00
CA LEU A 37 0.90 10.31 -3.51
C LEU A 37 -0.01 10.65 -2.33
N HIS A 38 -1.30 10.30 -2.43
CA HIS A 38 -2.26 10.57 -1.36
C HIS A 38 -2.03 9.71 -0.11
N GLY A 39 -1.54 8.49 -0.28
CA GLY A 39 -1.08 7.63 0.82
C GLY A 39 0.08 8.26 1.57
N GLU A 40 1.12 8.71 0.83
CA GLU A 40 2.28 9.40 1.40
C GLU A 40 1.92 10.70 2.12
N GLN A 41 0.97 11.48 1.57
CA GLN A 41 0.44 12.67 2.26
C GLN A 41 -0.23 12.29 3.60
N GLY A 42 -0.96 11.18 3.63
CA GLY A 42 -1.53 10.62 4.85
C GLY A 42 -0.46 10.16 5.83
N ALA A 43 0.55 9.42 5.35
CA ALA A 43 1.66 8.93 6.16
C ALA A 43 2.47 10.08 6.77
N LEU A 44 2.76 11.13 6.00
CA LEU A 44 3.40 12.36 6.48
C LEU A 44 2.64 12.96 7.68
N LEU A 45 1.31 13.07 7.58
CA LEU A 45 0.49 13.64 8.64
C LEU A 45 0.44 12.73 9.87
N VAL A 46 0.30 11.41 9.69
CA VAL A 46 0.29 10.44 10.79
C VAL A 46 1.65 10.40 11.50
N ALA A 47 2.76 10.34 10.76
CA ALA A 47 4.11 10.38 11.33
C ALA A 47 4.34 11.67 12.14
N SER A 48 3.89 12.82 11.63
CA SER A 48 3.97 14.09 12.37
C SER A 48 3.20 14.09 13.68
N GLN A 49 2.01 13.46 13.72
CA GLN A 49 1.25 13.29 14.96
C GLN A 49 1.95 12.34 15.94
N LEU A 50 2.59 11.28 15.44
CA LEU A 50 3.33 10.32 16.26
C LEU A 50 4.54 10.97 16.96
N VAL A 51 5.17 11.99 16.36
CA VAL A 51 6.20 12.81 17.04
C VAL A 51 5.68 13.37 18.36
N SER A 52 4.40 13.74 18.41
CA SER A 52 3.76 14.31 19.58
C SER A 52 3.21 13.25 20.54
N CYS A 53 2.47 12.24 20.03
CA CYS A 53 1.69 11.33 20.85
C CYS A 53 2.37 9.98 21.18
N ALA A 54 3.45 9.58 20.50
CA ALA A 54 4.14 8.33 20.80
C ALA A 54 4.67 8.33 22.27
N PRO A 55 4.64 7.18 22.97
CA PRO A 55 4.86 7.14 24.41
C PRO A 55 6.32 7.28 24.84
N THR A 56 7.26 6.90 23.97
CA THR A 56 8.70 6.96 24.29
C THR A 56 9.46 7.96 23.41
N TYR A 57 10.58 8.47 23.93
CA TYR A 57 11.42 9.36 23.15
C TYR A 57 12.00 8.70 21.90
N GLN A 58 12.34 7.41 21.98
CA GLN A 58 12.84 6.64 20.85
C GLN A 58 11.80 6.61 19.73
N ALA A 59 10.53 6.30 20.06
CA ALA A 59 9.44 6.32 19.07
C ALA A 59 9.21 7.73 18.49
N LYS A 60 9.31 8.78 19.32
CA LYS A 60 9.20 10.17 18.84
C LYS A 60 10.33 10.56 17.88
N LEU A 61 11.57 10.18 18.18
CA LEU A 61 12.72 10.43 17.32
C LEU A 61 12.59 9.68 16.00
N TYR A 62 12.13 8.42 16.05
CA TYR A 62 11.87 7.65 14.86
C TYR A 62 10.75 8.28 14.01
N ALA A 63 9.63 8.65 14.62
CA ALA A 63 8.52 9.31 13.93
C ALA A 63 8.96 10.64 13.27
N ALA A 64 9.88 11.39 13.89
CA ALA A 64 10.44 12.59 13.29
C ALA A 64 11.30 12.29 12.05
N SER A 65 12.09 11.19 12.08
CA SER A 65 12.84 10.70 10.91
C SER A 65 11.89 10.26 9.81
N GLN A 66 10.86 9.47 10.14
CA GLN A 66 9.83 9.03 9.20
C GLN A 66 9.12 10.24 8.58
N THR A 67 8.73 11.25 9.37
CA THR A 67 8.11 12.48 8.84
C THR A 67 8.96 13.14 7.75
N PHE A 68 10.30 13.11 7.88
CA PHE A 68 11.19 13.62 6.86
C PHE A 68 11.23 12.72 5.61
N ASP A 69 11.21 11.40 5.78
CA ASP A 69 11.15 10.45 4.67
C ASP A 69 9.84 10.64 3.88
N GLU A 70 8.69 10.71 4.56
CA GLU A 70 7.38 10.91 3.93
C GLU A 70 7.30 12.25 3.16
N ALA A 71 7.91 13.31 3.68
CA ALA A 71 7.97 14.59 2.96
C ALA A 71 8.72 14.46 1.62
N ARG A 72 9.78 13.66 1.55
CA ARG A 72 10.50 13.35 0.31
C ARG A 72 9.68 12.48 -0.63
N HIS A 73 8.95 11.49 -0.10
CA HIS A 73 8.07 10.62 -0.88
C HIS A 73 6.95 11.43 -1.54
N VAL A 74 6.28 12.31 -0.78
CA VAL A 74 5.28 13.24 -1.32
C VAL A 74 5.87 14.09 -2.46
N GLU A 75 7.04 14.68 -2.27
CA GLU A 75 7.68 15.53 -3.28
C GLU A 75 7.99 14.74 -4.56
N VAL A 76 8.57 13.53 -4.46
CA VAL A 76 8.97 12.79 -5.66
C VAL A 76 7.77 12.25 -6.43
N PHE A 77 6.71 11.78 -5.76
CA PHE A 77 5.49 11.36 -6.45
C PHE A 77 4.74 12.54 -7.08
N ALA A 78 4.63 13.67 -6.38
CA ALA A 78 3.99 14.87 -6.92
C ALA A 78 4.74 15.39 -8.17
N ARG A 79 6.06 15.42 -8.12
CA ARG A 79 6.88 15.80 -9.29
C ARG A 79 6.73 14.82 -10.45
N TYR A 80 6.77 13.50 -10.17
CA TYR A 80 6.61 12.50 -11.22
C TYR A 80 5.24 12.64 -11.91
N LEU A 81 4.16 12.79 -11.15
CA LEU A 81 2.82 12.99 -11.68
C LEU A 81 2.74 14.27 -12.55
N LYS A 82 3.29 15.38 -12.05
CA LYS A 82 3.26 16.67 -12.73
C LYS A 82 4.16 16.73 -13.97
N GLU A 83 5.39 16.24 -13.86
CA GLU A 83 6.43 16.47 -14.88
C GLU A 83 6.49 15.33 -15.92
N VAL A 84 6.09 14.11 -15.56
CA VAL A 84 6.19 12.92 -16.41
C VAL A 84 4.82 12.41 -16.86
N ALA A 85 3.89 12.15 -15.92
CA ALA A 85 2.57 11.64 -16.27
C ALA A 85 1.67 12.73 -16.87
N GLY A 86 1.75 13.96 -16.37
CA GLY A 86 0.90 15.09 -16.75
C GLY A 86 -0.57 14.93 -16.34
N ILE A 87 -0.87 13.96 -15.48
CA ILE A 87 -2.21 13.61 -15.03
C ILE A 87 -2.16 13.32 -13.52
N GLU A 88 -3.11 13.85 -12.77
CA GLU A 88 -3.29 13.56 -11.35
C GLU A 88 -4.77 13.30 -11.06
N TYR A 89 -5.05 12.33 -10.23
CA TYR A 89 -6.39 11.94 -9.80
C TYR A 89 -6.63 12.29 -8.34
N PRO A 90 -7.89 12.55 -7.94
CA PRO A 90 -8.24 12.75 -6.54
C PRO A 90 -8.02 11.46 -5.73
N ILE A 91 -7.92 11.63 -4.41
CA ILE A 91 -7.83 10.52 -3.48
C ILE A 91 -9.07 9.61 -3.57
N ASN A 92 -8.83 8.29 -3.60
CA ASN A 92 -9.89 7.30 -3.52
C ASN A 92 -10.65 7.42 -2.18
N LYS A 93 -11.99 7.29 -2.22
CA LYS A 93 -12.86 7.46 -1.05
C LYS A 93 -12.52 6.52 0.13
N ASN A 94 -12.14 5.28 -0.18
CA ASN A 94 -11.81 4.29 0.84
C ASN A 94 -10.48 4.62 1.51
N LEU A 95 -9.45 4.98 0.74
CA LEU A 95 -8.17 5.44 1.26
C LEU A 95 -8.35 6.68 2.16
N LYS A 96 -9.11 7.66 1.68
CA LYS A 96 -9.42 8.86 2.45
C LYS A 96 -10.11 8.52 3.77
N SER A 97 -11.12 7.66 3.74
CA SER A 97 -11.87 7.25 4.92
C SER A 97 -10.98 6.62 5.99
N LEU A 98 -10.05 5.74 5.59
CA LEU A 98 -9.11 5.11 6.52
C LEU A 98 -8.10 6.11 7.08
N ILE A 99 -7.52 6.97 6.23
CA ILE A 99 -6.59 8.02 6.66
C ILE A 99 -7.26 8.97 7.65
N ASP A 100 -8.48 9.43 7.36
CA ASP A 100 -9.25 10.30 8.25
C ASP A 100 -9.52 9.62 9.61
N LYS A 101 -9.86 8.32 9.61
CA LYS A 101 -10.04 7.53 10.84
C LYS A 101 -8.76 7.45 11.67
N ILE A 102 -7.61 7.15 11.02
CA ILE A 102 -6.32 7.07 11.68
C ILE A 102 -5.91 8.44 12.26
N LEU A 103 -6.06 9.51 11.50
CA LEU A 103 -5.69 10.87 11.92
C LEU A 103 -6.55 11.39 13.08
N SER A 104 -7.84 11.02 13.12
CA SER A 104 -8.78 11.47 14.17
C SER A 104 -8.71 10.66 15.45
N ASP A 105 -8.18 9.42 15.44
CA ASP A 105 -8.06 8.60 16.64
C ASP A 105 -6.92 9.12 17.54
N PRO A 106 -7.13 9.37 18.84
CA PRO A 106 -6.09 9.87 19.73
C PRO A 106 -5.04 8.81 20.12
N ARG A 107 -5.33 7.53 19.90
CA ARG A 107 -4.48 6.41 20.32
C ARG A 107 -3.31 6.23 19.35
N TRP A 108 -2.10 6.35 19.87
CA TRP A 108 -0.88 6.24 19.08
C TRP A 108 -0.71 4.84 18.44
N ASP A 109 -1.09 3.78 19.16
CA ASP A 109 -0.97 2.40 18.70
C ASP A 109 -1.88 2.10 17.50
N LEU A 110 -3.10 2.65 17.45
CA LEU A 110 -3.96 2.54 16.29
C LEU A 110 -3.40 3.29 15.08
N LYS A 111 -2.66 4.38 15.29
CA LYS A 111 -1.95 5.07 14.22
C LYS A 111 -0.85 4.17 13.62
N PHE A 112 -0.09 3.48 14.46
CA PHE A 112 0.90 2.50 14.01
C PHE A 112 0.26 1.32 13.27
N ILE A 113 -0.82 0.72 13.84
CA ILE A 113 -1.52 -0.40 13.19
C ILE A 113 -2.07 0.02 11.83
N GLY A 114 -2.78 1.15 11.77
CA GLY A 114 -3.42 1.61 10.54
C GLY A 114 -2.43 2.07 9.48
N MET A 115 -1.38 2.79 9.86
CA MET A 115 -0.40 3.35 8.92
C MET A 115 0.74 2.38 8.66
N GLN A 116 1.62 2.12 9.63
CA GLN A 116 2.84 1.35 9.37
C GLN A 116 2.56 -0.12 9.03
N ILE A 117 1.58 -0.76 9.68
CA ILE A 117 1.31 -2.17 9.41
C ILE A 117 0.44 -2.36 8.17
N ILE A 118 -0.66 -1.60 8.03
CA ILE A 118 -1.66 -1.86 7.00
C ILE A 118 -1.40 -1.04 5.75
N ILE A 119 -1.35 0.30 5.83
CA ILE A 119 -1.22 1.14 4.63
C ILE A 119 0.18 1.00 4.02
N GLU A 120 1.24 1.14 4.80
CA GLU A 120 2.62 1.02 4.32
C GLU A 120 2.99 -0.44 3.97
N GLY A 121 2.45 -1.44 4.72
CA GLY A 121 2.60 -2.85 4.36
C GLY A 121 2.03 -3.16 2.97
N LEU A 122 0.82 -2.65 2.66
CA LEU A 122 0.24 -2.76 1.31
C LEU A 122 1.03 -1.96 0.28
N ALA A 123 1.52 -0.76 0.64
CA ALA A 123 2.32 0.07 -0.23
C ALA A 123 3.64 -0.61 -0.63
N LEU A 124 4.32 -1.28 0.31
CA LEU A 124 5.53 -2.06 0.01
C LEU A 124 5.31 -3.10 -1.09
N ALA A 125 4.23 -3.90 -0.99
CA ALA A 125 3.90 -4.89 -2.00
C ALA A 125 3.55 -4.23 -3.35
N ALA A 126 2.81 -3.12 -3.33
CA ALA A 126 2.43 -2.37 -4.53
C ALA A 126 3.66 -1.72 -5.20
N PHE A 127 4.57 -1.13 -4.43
CA PHE A 127 5.82 -0.56 -4.94
C PHE A 127 6.74 -1.64 -5.53
N GLN A 128 6.85 -2.80 -4.87
CA GLN A 128 7.62 -3.93 -5.39
C GLN A 128 7.05 -4.40 -6.73
N THR A 129 5.73 -4.56 -6.84
CA THR A 129 5.06 -4.90 -8.09
C THR A 129 5.33 -3.85 -9.16
N THR A 130 5.21 -2.56 -8.83
CA THR A 130 5.51 -1.45 -9.74
C THR A 130 6.97 -1.48 -10.21
N LYS A 131 7.92 -1.71 -9.29
CA LYS A 131 9.35 -1.84 -9.62
C LYS A 131 9.61 -2.98 -10.61
N GLU A 132 8.95 -4.13 -10.44
CA GLU A 132 9.15 -5.31 -11.27
C GLU A 132 8.47 -5.20 -12.63
N THR A 133 7.28 -4.60 -12.68
CA THR A 133 6.45 -4.58 -13.89
C THR A 133 6.62 -3.34 -14.76
N SER A 134 7.03 -2.20 -14.18
CA SER A 134 7.20 -0.96 -14.93
C SER A 134 8.30 -1.05 -15.98
N ASN A 135 8.03 -0.50 -17.17
CA ASN A 135 9.02 -0.32 -18.23
C ASN A 135 9.75 1.02 -18.12
N PHE A 136 9.37 1.91 -17.20
CA PHE A 136 9.93 3.25 -17.06
C PHE A 136 11.10 3.22 -16.04
N PRO A 137 12.37 3.38 -16.46
CA PRO A 137 13.52 3.30 -15.58
C PRO A 137 13.46 4.30 -14.41
N LEU A 138 12.97 5.53 -14.69
CA LEU A 138 12.85 6.56 -13.66
C LEU A 138 11.84 6.14 -12.56
N LEU A 139 10.68 5.57 -12.94
CA LEU A 139 9.69 5.11 -11.97
C LEU A 139 10.24 3.93 -11.14
N ARG A 140 10.90 2.98 -11.80
CA ARG A 140 11.55 1.85 -11.11
C ARG A 140 12.56 2.31 -10.08
N GLN A 141 13.33 3.34 -10.42
CA GLN A 141 14.34 3.91 -9.52
C GLN A 141 13.69 4.68 -8.37
N LEU A 142 12.66 5.47 -8.65
CA LEU A 142 11.89 6.19 -7.65
C LEU A 142 11.34 5.22 -6.60
N VAL A 143 10.53 4.23 -7.03
CA VAL A 143 9.92 3.28 -6.08
C VAL A 143 10.95 2.40 -5.36
N HIS A 144 12.12 2.12 -5.97
CA HIS A 144 13.19 1.38 -5.30
C HIS A 144 13.68 2.11 -4.05
N TYR A 145 13.89 3.42 -4.11
CA TYR A 145 14.33 4.19 -2.95
C TYR A 145 13.22 4.37 -1.91
N VAL A 146 11.98 4.52 -2.36
CA VAL A 146 10.81 4.56 -1.44
C VAL A 146 10.66 3.23 -0.71
N ILE A 147 10.70 2.07 -1.40
CA ILE A 147 10.64 0.73 -0.79
C ILE A 147 11.65 0.58 0.36
N ARG A 148 12.86 1.10 0.19
CA ARG A 148 13.90 1.02 1.21
C ARG A 148 13.54 1.78 2.48
N ASP A 149 12.88 2.91 2.34
CA ASP A 149 12.45 3.72 3.46
C ASP A 149 11.22 3.09 4.12
N GLU A 150 10.21 2.68 3.35
CA GLU A 150 8.99 2.00 3.83
C GLU A 150 9.29 0.70 4.58
N ALA A 151 10.24 -0.09 4.08
CA ALA A 151 10.66 -1.32 4.77
C ALA A 151 11.17 -1.04 6.20
N ARG A 152 11.84 0.11 6.42
CA ARG A 152 12.25 0.53 7.76
C ARG A 152 11.05 0.96 8.61
N HIS A 153 10.08 1.68 8.02
CA HIS A 153 8.90 2.15 8.72
C HIS A 153 8.06 0.97 9.22
N VAL A 154 7.75 0.00 8.35
CA VAL A 154 7.02 -1.21 8.71
C VAL A 154 7.77 -2.02 9.78
N THR A 155 9.08 -2.25 9.58
CA THR A 155 9.90 -3.02 10.55
C THR A 155 9.89 -2.37 11.93
N PHE A 156 10.02 -1.05 11.99
CA PHE A 156 9.94 -0.32 13.25
C PHE A 156 8.55 -0.45 13.89
N GLY A 157 7.48 -0.28 13.10
CA GLY A 157 6.11 -0.40 13.56
C GLY A 157 5.82 -1.78 14.16
N VAL A 158 6.23 -2.85 13.47
CA VAL A 158 6.05 -4.23 13.94
C VAL A 158 6.78 -4.46 15.27
N ASN A 159 8.09 -4.15 15.34
CA ASN A 159 8.89 -4.36 16.55
C ASN A 159 8.33 -3.58 17.75
N TYR A 160 7.92 -2.34 17.51
CA TYR A 160 7.42 -1.48 18.58
C TYR A 160 6.03 -1.90 19.08
N LEU A 161 5.16 -2.35 18.18
CA LEU A 161 3.83 -2.86 18.52
C LEU A 161 3.89 -4.23 19.20
N GLU A 162 4.79 -5.13 18.77
CA GLU A 162 4.94 -6.47 19.38
C GLU A 162 5.17 -6.37 20.88
N ASP A 163 6.13 -5.52 21.30
CA ASP A 163 6.41 -5.28 22.71
C ASP A 163 5.22 -4.67 23.44
N PHE A 164 4.56 -3.68 22.84
CA PHE A 164 3.46 -2.97 23.47
C PHE A 164 2.20 -3.84 23.60
N LEU A 165 1.78 -4.52 22.52
CA LEU A 165 0.56 -5.34 22.52
C LEU A 165 0.64 -6.49 23.52
N SER A 166 1.85 -7.00 23.78
CA SER A 166 2.07 -8.04 24.82
C SER A 166 1.75 -7.56 26.25
N THR A 167 1.63 -6.26 26.47
CA THR A 167 1.30 -5.66 27.77
C THR A 167 -0.18 -5.38 27.97
N LEU A 168 -0.99 -5.53 26.91
CA LEU A 168 -2.43 -5.23 26.93
C LEU A 168 -3.25 -6.42 27.47
N SER A 169 -4.44 -6.12 27.96
CA SER A 169 -5.45 -7.13 28.27
C SER A 169 -6.02 -7.76 26.99
N GLU A 170 -6.61 -8.96 27.12
CA GLU A 170 -7.27 -9.63 25.99
C GLU A 170 -8.34 -8.75 25.33
N GLU A 171 -9.13 -8.00 26.12
CA GLU A 171 -10.16 -7.10 25.59
C GLU A 171 -9.54 -5.95 24.78
N GLU A 172 -8.43 -5.38 25.24
CA GLU A 172 -7.71 -4.34 24.53
C GLU A 172 -7.07 -4.85 23.23
N VAL A 173 -6.51 -6.06 23.24
CA VAL A 173 -5.97 -6.70 22.02
C VAL A 173 -7.10 -6.95 21.02
N GLU A 174 -8.26 -7.45 21.47
CA GLU A 174 -9.41 -7.66 20.55
C GLU A 174 -9.93 -6.36 19.92
N ASP A 175 -9.94 -5.24 20.67
CA ASP A 175 -10.32 -3.93 20.08
C ASP A 175 -9.34 -3.52 18.97
N ARG A 176 -8.03 -3.76 19.15
CA ARG A 176 -7.01 -3.49 18.12
C ARG A 176 -7.10 -4.45 16.94
N ALA A 177 -7.38 -5.72 17.22
CA ALA A 177 -7.57 -6.74 16.18
C ALA A 177 -8.80 -6.42 15.30
N MET A 178 -9.89 -5.97 15.92
CA MET A 178 -11.08 -5.55 15.16
C MET A 178 -10.81 -4.30 14.33
N PHE A 179 -10.11 -3.30 14.88
CA PHE A 179 -9.70 -2.12 14.11
C PHE A 179 -8.82 -2.51 12.90
N ALA A 180 -7.85 -3.41 13.09
CA ALA A 180 -7.01 -3.91 12.00
C ALA A 180 -7.82 -4.62 10.93
N TYR A 181 -8.78 -5.46 11.33
CA TYR A 181 -9.69 -6.13 10.39
C TYR A 181 -10.52 -5.12 9.58
N GLU A 182 -11.16 -4.15 10.24
CA GLU A 182 -11.93 -3.11 9.56
C GLU A 182 -11.08 -2.29 8.57
N ALA A 183 -9.84 -1.97 8.95
CA ALA A 183 -8.90 -1.28 8.07
C ALA A 183 -8.53 -2.15 6.85
N CYS A 184 -8.31 -3.44 7.04
CA CYS A 184 -8.05 -4.38 5.95
C CYS A 184 -9.25 -4.52 5.00
N VAL A 185 -10.50 -4.51 5.51
CA VAL A 185 -11.71 -4.50 4.67
C VAL A 185 -11.73 -3.26 3.78
N VAL A 186 -11.52 -2.08 4.36
CA VAL A 186 -11.50 -0.81 3.61
C VAL A 186 -10.41 -0.80 2.54
N MET A 187 -9.22 -1.30 2.88
CA MET A 187 -8.09 -1.36 1.94
C MET A 187 -8.28 -2.41 0.85
N ARG A 188 -8.90 -3.55 1.15
CA ARG A 188 -9.28 -4.55 0.14
C ARG A 188 -10.23 -3.95 -0.90
N ASP A 189 -11.27 -3.24 -0.43
CA ASP A 189 -12.23 -2.59 -1.31
C ASP A 189 -11.61 -1.46 -2.15
N ARG A 190 -10.54 -0.84 -1.67
CA ARG A 190 -9.78 0.18 -2.41
C ARG A 190 -9.00 -0.41 -3.59
N ILE A 191 -8.48 -1.64 -3.48
CA ILE A 191 -7.63 -2.27 -4.50
C ILE A 191 -8.39 -2.41 -5.83
N ILE A 192 -9.72 -2.54 -5.77
CA ILE A 192 -10.56 -2.60 -6.97
C ILE A 192 -10.78 -1.18 -7.51
N ASN A 193 -10.03 -0.81 -8.55
CA ASN A 193 -10.25 0.44 -9.25
C ASN A 193 -11.54 0.35 -10.08
N THR A 194 -12.64 0.88 -9.57
CA THR A 194 -13.93 0.93 -10.31
C THR A 194 -14.14 2.25 -11.03
N GLU A 195 -13.54 3.33 -10.53
CA GLU A 195 -13.82 4.70 -10.98
C GLU A 195 -13.34 4.97 -12.41
N LEU A 196 -12.11 4.60 -12.73
CA LEU A 196 -11.52 4.86 -14.04
C LEU A 196 -12.18 4.02 -15.14
N PRO A 197 -12.28 2.68 -15.02
CA PRO A 197 -12.94 1.88 -16.06
C PRO A 197 -14.42 2.23 -16.20
N ALA A 198 -15.14 2.56 -15.13
CA ALA A 198 -16.54 2.99 -15.22
C ALA A 198 -16.70 4.23 -16.11
N ARG A 199 -15.85 5.23 -15.90
CA ARG A 199 -15.84 6.44 -16.74
C ARG A 199 -15.41 6.17 -18.19
N TRP A 200 -14.39 5.32 -18.36
CA TRP A 200 -13.83 5.05 -19.70
C TRP A 200 -14.78 4.29 -20.60
N PHE A 201 -15.40 3.25 -20.03
CA PHE A 201 -16.33 2.39 -20.76
C PHE A 201 -17.81 2.85 -20.70
N ASN A 202 -18.08 3.97 -19.98
CA ASN A 202 -19.42 4.51 -19.76
C ASN A 202 -20.40 3.48 -19.18
N VAL A 203 -19.95 2.77 -18.14
CA VAL A 203 -20.73 1.81 -17.35
C VAL A 203 -20.75 2.27 -15.89
N SER A 204 -21.57 1.63 -15.04
CA SER A 204 -21.58 1.96 -13.62
C SER A 204 -20.38 1.34 -12.88
N GLU A 205 -19.98 1.95 -11.76
CA GLU A 205 -18.95 1.36 -10.88
C GLU A 205 -19.38 0.00 -10.32
N GLU A 206 -20.68 -0.22 -10.15
CA GLU A 206 -21.23 -1.49 -9.67
C GLU A 206 -21.03 -2.60 -10.71
N GLU A 207 -21.28 -2.33 -11.98
CA GLU A 207 -21.02 -3.30 -13.06
C GLU A 207 -19.53 -3.68 -13.13
N ILE A 208 -18.62 -2.70 -12.98
CA ILE A 208 -17.18 -2.99 -12.89
C ILE A 208 -16.86 -3.83 -11.66
N ARG A 209 -17.44 -3.49 -10.51
CA ARG A 209 -17.24 -4.24 -9.27
C ARG A 209 -17.71 -5.70 -9.38
N GLU A 210 -18.89 -5.92 -9.94
CA GLU A 210 -19.42 -7.28 -10.17
C GLU A 210 -18.54 -8.10 -11.11
N MET A 211 -17.95 -7.48 -12.13
CA MET A 211 -17.00 -8.13 -13.04
C MET A 211 -15.70 -8.56 -12.34
N LEU A 212 -15.20 -7.75 -11.40
CA LEU A 212 -13.90 -7.94 -10.77
C LEU A 212 -13.97 -8.75 -9.47
N ILE A 213 -15.11 -8.77 -8.77
CA ILE A 213 -15.22 -9.38 -7.43
C ILE A 213 -15.10 -10.91 -7.45
N ASN A 214 -15.32 -11.54 -8.62
CA ASN A 214 -15.20 -12.97 -8.83
C ASN A 214 -14.04 -13.33 -9.78
N ASP A 215 -13.14 -12.38 -10.04
CA ASP A 215 -11.98 -12.61 -10.89
C ASP A 215 -10.83 -13.22 -10.07
N GLU A 216 -10.42 -14.45 -10.40
CA GLU A 216 -9.31 -15.12 -9.72
C GLU A 216 -8.00 -14.32 -9.77
N THR A 217 -7.79 -13.53 -10.82
CA THR A 217 -6.59 -12.69 -10.98
C THR A 217 -6.63 -11.52 -10.02
N GLN A 218 -7.81 -10.91 -9.83
CA GLN A 218 -8.01 -9.86 -8.85
C GLN A 218 -7.79 -10.38 -7.43
N ASP A 219 -8.28 -11.57 -7.13
CA ASP A 219 -8.05 -12.23 -5.84
C ASP A 219 -6.57 -12.55 -5.62
N MET A 220 -5.87 -13.07 -6.62
CA MET A 220 -4.43 -13.32 -6.55
C MET A 220 -3.64 -12.02 -6.32
N PHE A 221 -3.99 -10.94 -7.03
CA PHE A 221 -3.35 -9.64 -6.87
C PHE A 221 -3.62 -9.06 -5.48
N THR A 222 -4.85 -9.13 -5.01
CA THR A 222 -5.24 -8.70 -3.66
C THR A 222 -4.43 -9.46 -2.60
N ASN A 223 -4.37 -10.78 -2.70
CA ASN A 223 -3.58 -11.59 -1.77
C ASN A 223 -2.09 -11.26 -1.83
N LEU A 224 -1.53 -10.99 -3.02
CA LEU A 224 -0.14 -10.56 -3.16
C LEU A 224 0.12 -9.25 -2.40
N LEU A 225 -0.78 -8.28 -2.46
CA LEU A 225 -0.64 -7.04 -1.70
C LEU A 225 -0.72 -7.29 -0.19
N PHE A 226 -1.62 -8.16 0.26
CA PHE A 226 -1.75 -8.53 1.67
C PHE A 226 -0.63 -9.46 2.17
N SER A 227 0.24 -9.96 1.29
CA SER A 227 1.38 -10.82 1.69
C SER A 227 2.36 -10.12 2.64
N ARG A 228 2.36 -8.78 2.67
CA ARG A 228 3.18 -7.98 3.59
C ARG A 228 2.43 -7.56 4.87
N VAL A 229 1.11 -7.68 4.88
CA VAL A 229 0.28 -7.29 6.02
C VAL A 229 -0.01 -8.48 6.93
N MET A 230 -0.45 -9.60 6.37
CA MET A 230 -0.94 -10.75 7.15
C MET A 230 0.12 -11.38 8.07
N PRO A 231 1.38 -11.61 7.64
CA PRO A 231 2.42 -12.12 8.53
C PRO A 231 2.73 -11.16 9.67
N ASN A 232 2.71 -9.85 9.42
CA ASN A 232 2.95 -8.84 10.44
C ASN A 232 1.82 -8.80 11.47
N LEU A 233 0.55 -8.84 11.04
CA LEU A 233 -0.59 -8.93 11.95
C LEU A 233 -0.56 -10.19 12.81
N LYS A 234 -0.16 -11.33 12.23
CA LYS A 234 0.05 -12.58 12.95
C LYS A 234 1.13 -12.43 14.02
N ARG A 235 2.27 -11.89 13.63
CA ARG A 235 3.43 -11.71 14.52
C ARG A 235 3.11 -10.84 15.74
N ILE A 236 2.41 -9.72 15.54
CA ILE A 236 2.05 -8.81 16.63
C ILE A 236 0.81 -9.27 17.41
N GLY A 237 0.27 -10.46 17.11
CA GLY A 237 -0.83 -11.08 17.87
C GLY A 237 -2.22 -10.54 17.57
N LEU A 238 -2.41 -9.85 16.43
CA LEU A 238 -3.71 -9.29 16.03
C LEU A 238 -4.57 -10.21 15.15
N LEU A 239 -4.11 -11.44 14.83
CA LEU A 239 -4.95 -12.49 14.24
C LEU A 239 -5.53 -13.38 15.33
N THR A 240 -6.38 -12.80 16.19
CA THR A 240 -7.04 -13.50 17.27
C THR A 240 -8.07 -14.52 16.79
N ASP A 241 -8.48 -15.45 17.65
CA ASP A 241 -9.51 -16.46 17.36
C ASP A 241 -10.85 -15.84 16.90
N LYS A 242 -11.13 -14.59 17.30
CA LYS A 242 -12.36 -13.89 16.91
C LYS A 242 -12.28 -13.30 15.50
N VAL A 243 -11.14 -12.71 15.13
CA VAL A 243 -11.01 -12.03 13.82
C VAL A 243 -10.49 -12.95 12.72
N LEU A 244 -9.74 -14.01 13.05
CA LEU A 244 -9.19 -14.92 12.04
C LEU A 244 -10.28 -15.50 11.09
N PRO A 245 -11.44 -16.00 11.59
CA PRO A 245 -12.51 -16.47 10.71
C PRO A 245 -13.10 -15.37 9.80
N LEU A 246 -12.95 -14.09 10.19
CA LEU A 246 -13.39 -12.96 9.36
C LEU A 246 -12.42 -12.73 8.21
N TYR A 247 -11.11 -12.84 8.44
CA TYR A 247 -10.09 -12.78 7.37
C TYR A 247 -10.20 -13.97 6.40
N GLU A 248 -10.52 -15.18 6.91
CA GLU A 248 -10.77 -16.34 6.06
C GLU A 248 -11.93 -16.11 5.10
N LYS A 249 -13.05 -15.50 5.56
CA LYS A 249 -14.18 -15.13 4.70
C LYS A 249 -13.82 -14.10 3.63
N LEU A 250 -12.80 -13.29 3.86
CA LEU A 250 -12.29 -12.32 2.90
C LEU A 250 -11.26 -12.94 1.94
N ASN A 251 -10.90 -14.21 2.12
CA ASN A 251 -9.83 -14.89 1.39
C ASN A 251 -8.47 -14.18 1.50
N LEU A 252 -8.12 -13.65 2.69
CA LEU A 252 -6.88 -12.90 2.93
C LEU A 252 -5.80 -13.68 3.68
N THR A 253 -6.05 -14.95 4.03
CA THR A 253 -5.14 -15.74 4.89
C THR A 253 -4.07 -16.52 4.12
N SER A 254 -4.04 -16.46 2.78
CA SER A 254 -3.15 -17.25 1.93
C SER A 254 -1.66 -17.06 2.25
N TYR A 255 -1.27 -15.90 2.73
CA TYR A 255 0.13 -15.53 3.02
C TYR A 255 0.41 -15.32 4.51
N MET A 256 -0.52 -15.68 5.40
CA MET A 256 -0.33 -15.40 6.84
C MET A 256 0.87 -16.15 7.46
N ASP A 257 1.31 -17.23 6.83
CA ASP A 257 2.47 -18.03 7.23
C ASP A 257 3.72 -17.76 6.35
N ALA A 258 3.67 -16.75 5.50
CA ALA A 258 4.83 -16.31 4.74
C ALA A 258 5.85 -15.60 5.66
N ASP A 259 7.08 -15.47 5.16
CA ASP A 259 8.14 -14.76 5.86
C ASP A 259 7.73 -13.31 6.13
N SER A 260 7.91 -12.88 7.38
CA SER A 260 7.65 -11.50 7.77
C SER A 260 8.76 -10.57 7.27
N GLU A 261 8.55 -9.25 7.36
CA GLU A 261 9.53 -8.20 6.99
C GLU A 261 10.90 -8.33 7.66
N PHE A 262 11.06 -9.27 8.63
CA PHE A 262 12.33 -9.53 9.32
C PHE A 262 13.36 -10.24 8.48
N GLU A 263 12.96 -10.85 7.37
CA GLU A 263 13.85 -11.51 6.42
C GLU A 263 14.25 -10.62 5.24
N ILE A 264 14.05 -9.29 5.39
CA ILE A 264 14.54 -8.33 4.40
C ILE A 264 16.06 -8.44 4.30
N ASP A 265 16.55 -8.80 3.13
CA ASP A 265 17.97 -8.66 2.80
C ASP A 265 18.32 -7.17 2.64
N TRP A 266 18.66 -6.55 3.76
CA TRP A 266 19.05 -5.13 3.80
C TRP A 266 20.27 -4.83 2.93
N ALA A 267 21.17 -5.81 2.74
CA ALA A 267 22.34 -5.65 1.88
C ALA A 267 21.91 -5.56 0.42
N GLU A 268 20.95 -6.39 -0.01
CA GLU A 268 20.40 -6.34 -1.35
C GLU A 268 19.57 -5.07 -1.57
N LEU A 269 18.70 -4.73 -0.61
CA LEU A 269 17.82 -3.56 -0.69
C LEU A 269 18.60 -2.24 -0.76
N ASN A 270 19.78 -2.18 -0.14
CA ASN A 270 20.65 -1.00 -0.17
C ASN A 270 21.51 -0.89 -1.43
N LYS A 271 21.55 -1.92 -2.29
CA LYS A 271 22.27 -1.81 -3.56
C LYS A 271 21.55 -0.80 -4.47
N PRO A 272 22.30 0.10 -5.14
CA PRO A 272 21.70 0.90 -6.19
C PRO A 272 21.15 0.01 -7.30
N LEU A 273 20.01 0.36 -7.88
CA LEU A 273 19.59 -0.29 -9.12
C LEU A 273 20.68 -0.03 -10.16
N GLU A 274 21.17 -1.08 -10.81
CA GLU A 274 22.05 -0.96 -11.97
C GLU A 274 21.29 -0.13 -13.03
N SER A 275 21.69 1.11 -13.18
CA SER A 275 21.03 2.03 -14.06
C SER A 275 21.53 1.85 -15.48
N SER A 276 20.64 1.44 -16.39
CA SER A 276 20.80 1.72 -17.82
C SER A 276 20.82 3.24 -18.12
N LEU A 277 20.68 4.08 -17.11
CA LEU A 277 20.75 5.56 -17.16
C LEU A 277 22.18 6.11 -17.25
N SER A 278 23.22 5.27 -17.16
CA SER A 278 24.62 5.70 -17.32
C SER A 278 24.97 6.22 -18.73
N LEU A 279 24.03 6.21 -19.67
CA LEU A 279 24.21 6.69 -21.05
C LEU A 279 23.54 8.03 -21.35
N ILE A 280 22.88 8.68 -20.37
CA ILE A 280 22.41 10.06 -20.57
C ILE A 280 23.52 10.98 -20.06
N HIS A 281 24.52 11.22 -20.91
CA HIS A 281 25.38 12.38 -20.77
C HIS A 281 24.56 13.61 -21.16
N ILE A 282 24.22 14.45 -20.17
CA ILE A 282 23.81 15.84 -20.39
C ILE A 282 25.03 16.64 -20.83
#